data_f6964701b12c1cbe658d8229bc3504a3
#
_entry.id   f6964701b12c1cbe658d8229bc3504a3
#
_cell.length_a   1.000
_cell.length_b   1.000
_cell.length_c   1.000
_cell.angle_alpha   90.00
_cell.angle_beta   90.00
_cell.angle_gamma   90.00
#
_symmetry.space_group_name_H-M   'P 1'
#
loop_
_entity.id
_entity.type
_entity.pdbx_description
1 polymer ?
#
loop_
_entity_poly.entity_id
_entity_poly.type
_entity_poly.pdbx_seq_one_letter_code
_entity_poly.pdbx_strand_id
1 'polypeptide(L)'
;MELFESIQQLYEQAFMFYSPIVEELCNRNDVLQKELEYELDGMISFCQSEDVLNLFKILCKKFYKKYPEVIASYIMAYKELYDE
;
A
#
# COMPACT_ATOMS: atom_id res chain seq x y z
N MET A 1 -22.68 15.54 2.79
CA MET A 1 -22.68 14.86 1.65
C MET A 1 -21.46 15.08 0.83
N GLU A 2 -21.14 16.28 0.54
CA GLU A 2 -19.95 16.54 -0.23
C GLU A 2 -18.70 16.02 0.45
N LEU A 3 -18.65 16.11 1.76
CA LEU A 3 -17.47 15.63 2.48
C LEU A 3 -17.28 14.13 2.28
N PHE A 4 -18.36 13.39 2.38
CA PHE A 4 -18.31 11.96 2.23
C PHE A 4 -17.90 11.57 0.81
N GLU A 5 -18.47 12.26 -0.17
CA GLU A 5 -18.12 11.99 -1.57
C GLU A 5 -16.66 12.34 -1.83
N SER A 6 -16.17 13.42 -1.21
CA SER A 6 -14.78 13.81 -1.40
C SER A 6 -13.82 12.76 -0.86
N ILE A 7 -14.17 12.15 0.27
CA ILE A 7 -13.33 11.10 0.84
C ILE A 7 -13.32 9.89 -0.07
N GLN A 8 -14.48 9.49 -0.60
CA GLN A 8 -14.52 8.36 -1.49
C GLN A 8 -13.74 8.63 -2.77
N GLN A 9 -13.85 9.84 -3.31
CA GLN A 9 -13.08 10.19 -4.49
C GLN A 9 -11.59 10.14 -4.21
N LEU A 10 -11.19 10.57 -3.04
CA LEU A 10 -9.79 10.52 -2.66
C LEU A 10 -9.28 9.09 -2.66
N TYR A 11 -10.05 8.17 -2.09
CA TYR A 11 -9.65 6.77 -2.06
C TYR A 11 -9.62 6.15 -3.44
N GLU A 12 -10.59 6.52 -4.30
CA GLU A 12 -10.57 6.03 -5.67
C GLU A 12 -9.36 6.53 -6.42
N GLN A 13 -9.02 7.80 -6.23
CA GLN A 13 -7.85 8.35 -6.88
C GLN A 13 -6.58 7.68 -6.37
N ALA A 14 -6.52 7.40 -5.08
CA ALA A 14 -5.37 6.70 -4.53
C ALA A 14 -5.23 5.31 -5.15
N PHE A 15 -6.34 4.60 -5.30
CA PHE A 15 -6.30 3.28 -5.91
C PHE A 15 -5.82 3.36 -7.35
N MET A 16 -6.35 4.31 -8.11
CA MET A 16 -5.94 4.48 -9.49
C MET A 16 -4.48 4.88 -9.61
N PHE A 17 -4.01 5.66 -8.65
CA PHE A 17 -2.61 6.06 -8.63
C PHE A 17 -1.68 4.90 -8.32
N TYR A 18 -2.03 4.11 -7.32
CA TYR A 18 -1.13 3.07 -6.85
C TYR A 18 -1.24 1.76 -7.62
N SER A 19 -2.36 1.52 -8.30
CA SER A 19 -2.55 0.25 -8.99
C SER A 19 -1.46 -0.01 -10.03
N PRO A 20 -1.17 0.94 -10.94
CA PRO A 20 -0.09 0.68 -11.90
C PRO A 20 1.28 0.64 -11.25
N ILE A 21 1.48 1.37 -10.16
CA ILE A 21 2.76 1.34 -9.45
C ILE A 21 3.00 -0.04 -8.86
N VAL A 22 1.97 -0.61 -8.23
CA VAL A 22 2.09 -1.95 -7.65
C VAL A 22 2.36 -2.97 -8.74
N GLU A 23 1.66 -2.85 -9.86
CA GLU A 23 1.87 -3.77 -10.96
C GLU A 23 3.29 -3.69 -11.48
N GLU A 24 3.81 -2.48 -11.62
CA GLU A 24 5.17 -2.31 -12.09
C GLU A 24 6.18 -2.90 -11.12
N LEU A 25 6.02 -2.62 -9.83
CA LEU A 25 6.95 -3.14 -8.85
C LEU A 25 6.94 -4.65 -8.81
N CYS A 26 5.77 -5.24 -8.94
CA CYS A 26 5.66 -6.70 -8.89
C CYS A 26 6.30 -7.36 -10.09
N ASN A 27 6.45 -6.65 -11.20
CA ASN A 27 7.04 -7.19 -12.41
C ASN A 27 8.54 -6.92 -12.53
N ARG A 28 9.11 -6.21 -11.57
CA ARG A 28 10.54 -5.91 -11.62
C ARG A 28 11.29 -6.81 -10.64
N ASN A 29 12.54 -7.10 -11.00
CA ASN A 29 13.43 -7.88 -10.13
C ASN A 29 14.42 -7.03 -9.38
N ASP A 30 14.48 -5.74 -9.68
CA ASP A 30 15.51 -4.86 -9.15
C ASP A 30 14.94 -3.77 -8.25
N VAL A 31 13.81 -4.04 -7.60
CA VAL A 31 13.20 -3.05 -6.71
C VAL A 31 14.07 -2.90 -5.47
N LEU A 32 14.47 -1.66 -5.21
CA LEU A 32 15.28 -1.36 -4.04
C LEU A 32 14.39 -1.19 -2.81
N GLN A 33 14.99 -1.41 -1.65
CA GLN A 33 14.26 -1.27 -0.41
C GLN A 33 13.64 0.11 -0.27
N LYS A 34 14.38 1.15 -0.65
CA LYS A 34 13.88 2.53 -0.53
C LYS A 34 12.67 2.75 -1.41
N GLU A 35 12.68 2.20 -2.62
CA GLU A 35 11.53 2.34 -3.51
C GLU A 35 10.29 1.70 -2.89
N LEU A 36 10.47 0.50 -2.35
CA LEU A 36 9.36 -0.20 -1.74
C LEU A 36 8.83 0.54 -0.53
N GLU A 37 9.74 1.02 0.32
CA GLU A 37 9.33 1.76 1.51
C GLU A 37 8.56 3.01 1.16
N TYR A 38 9.01 3.71 0.12
CA TYR A 38 8.36 4.94 -0.29
C TYR A 38 6.90 4.69 -0.65
N GLU A 39 6.66 3.64 -1.42
CA GLU A 39 5.29 3.35 -1.83
C GLU A 39 4.45 2.82 -0.69
N LEU A 40 5.02 1.96 0.16
CA LEU A 40 4.27 1.45 1.30
C LEU A 40 3.91 2.56 2.28
N ASP A 41 4.82 3.51 2.49
CA ASP A 41 4.53 4.66 3.35
C ASP A 41 3.32 5.44 2.84
N GLY A 42 3.27 5.67 1.54
CA GLY A 42 2.16 6.41 0.98
C GLY A 42 0.87 5.62 1.04
N MET A 43 0.95 4.33 0.73
CA MET A 43 -0.26 3.51 0.66
C MET A 43 -0.91 3.28 2.00
N ILE A 44 -0.12 3.22 3.07
CA ILE A 44 -0.68 2.85 4.36
C ILE A 44 -1.69 3.88 4.84
N SER A 45 -1.55 5.12 4.41
CA SER A 45 -2.51 6.16 4.79
C SER A 45 -3.88 5.97 4.16
N PHE A 46 -3.96 5.19 3.10
CA PHE A 46 -5.20 4.97 2.37
C PHE A 46 -5.77 3.57 2.56
N CYS A 47 -5.24 2.80 3.49
CA CYS A 47 -5.65 1.41 3.65
C CYS A 47 -7.03 1.25 4.30
N GLN A 48 -7.70 2.35 4.64
CA GLN A 48 -9.11 2.26 4.98
C GLN A 48 -9.94 1.85 3.77
N SER A 49 -9.45 2.16 2.58
CA SER A 49 -10.07 1.68 1.35
C SER A 49 -9.69 0.22 1.16
N GLU A 50 -10.69 -0.63 0.95
CA GLU A 50 -10.42 -2.04 0.70
C GLU A 50 -9.58 -2.24 -0.55
N ASP A 51 -9.82 -1.42 -1.56
CA ASP A 51 -9.07 -1.56 -2.81
C ASP A 51 -7.59 -1.27 -2.59
N VAL A 52 -7.29 -0.19 -1.87
CA VAL A 52 -5.89 0.14 -1.60
C VAL A 52 -5.28 -0.88 -0.64
N LEU A 53 -6.06 -1.35 0.33
CA LEU A 53 -5.57 -2.38 1.24
C LEU A 53 -5.17 -3.64 0.47
N ASN A 54 -5.95 -4.02 -0.54
CA ASN A 54 -5.60 -5.17 -1.35
C ASN A 54 -4.29 -4.98 -2.09
N LEU A 55 -4.05 -3.77 -2.61
CA LEU A 55 -2.77 -3.48 -3.24
C LEU A 55 -1.63 -3.56 -2.24
N PHE A 56 -1.85 -3.05 -1.05
CA PHE A 56 -0.87 -3.11 0.03
C PHE A 56 -0.52 -4.57 0.34
N LYS A 57 -1.54 -5.41 0.45
CA LYS A 57 -1.32 -6.83 0.72
C LYS A 57 -0.56 -7.51 -0.40
N ILE A 58 -0.85 -7.15 -1.66
CA ILE A 58 -0.14 -7.73 -2.79
C ILE A 58 1.34 -7.42 -2.71
N LEU A 59 1.69 -6.15 -2.42
CA LEU A 59 3.09 -5.79 -2.28
C LEU A 59 3.74 -6.52 -1.12
N CYS A 60 3.06 -6.60 0.00
CA CYS A 60 3.63 -7.27 1.16
C CYS A 60 3.91 -8.73 0.87
N LYS A 61 2.98 -9.41 0.20
CA LYS A 61 3.20 -10.80 -0.16
C LYS A 61 4.35 -10.97 -1.14
N LYS A 62 4.40 -10.08 -2.13
CA LYS A 62 5.41 -10.20 -3.17
C LYS A 62 6.81 -10.02 -2.62
N PHE A 63 6.98 -9.07 -1.73
CA PHE A 63 8.33 -8.68 -1.29
C PHE A 63 8.70 -9.20 0.08
N TYR A 64 7.87 -10.03 0.68
CA TYR A 64 8.17 -10.55 2.01
C TYR A 64 9.49 -11.32 2.04
N LYS A 65 9.73 -12.13 1.02
CA LYS A 65 10.95 -12.94 0.98
C LYS A 65 12.19 -12.08 0.80
N LYS A 66 12.08 -11.01 0.03
CA LYS A 66 13.24 -10.18 -0.26
C LYS A 66 13.53 -9.21 0.88
N TYR A 67 12.50 -8.64 1.47
CA TYR A 67 12.66 -7.63 2.53
C TYR A 67 11.76 -7.97 3.71
N PRO A 68 12.00 -9.09 4.39
CA PRO A 68 11.06 -9.54 5.44
C PRO A 68 10.91 -8.55 6.59
N GLU A 69 11.99 -7.90 6.99
CA GLU A 69 11.90 -6.97 8.12
C GLU A 69 11.12 -5.72 7.76
N VAL A 70 11.32 -5.23 6.54
CA VAL A 70 10.58 -4.07 6.08
C VAL A 70 9.08 -4.38 6.03
N ILE A 71 8.75 -5.50 5.43
CA ILE A 71 7.34 -5.89 5.29
C ILE A 71 6.71 -6.09 6.66
N ALA A 72 7.41 -6.78 7.56
CA ALA A 72 6.87 -7.01 8.90
C ALA A 72 6.61 -5.68 9.61
N SER A 73 7.52 -4.72 9.43
CA SER A 73 7.36 -3.41 10.05
C SER A 73 6.09 -2.71 9.54
N TYR A 74 5.82 -2.79 8.25
CA TYR A 74 4.64 -2.14 7.70
C TYR A 74 3.35 -2.86 8.06
N ILE A 75 3.40 -4.18 8.18
CA ILE A 75 2.22 -4.92 8.65
C ILE A 75 1.89 -4.51 10.08
N MET A 76 2.91 -4.36 10.92
CA MET A 76 2.69 -3.91 12.29
C MET A 76 2.13 -2.49 12.33
N ALA A 77 2.66 -1.61 11.48
CA ALA A 77 2.15 -0.25 11.41
C ALA A 77 0.70 -0.23 10.98
N TYR A 78 0.34 -1.07 10.02
CA TYR A 78 -1.06 -1.17 9.59
C TYR A 78 -1.95 -1.60 10.75
N LYS A 79 -1.51 -2.60 11.49
CA LYS A 79 -2.31 -3.10 12.60
C LYS A 79 -2.49 -2.04 13.68
N GLU A 80 -1.47 -1.24 13.93
CA GLU A 80 -1.58 -0.19 14.92
C GLU A 80 -2.56 0.88 14.49
N LEU A 81 -2.64 1.16 13.18
CA LEU A 81 -3.51 2.21 12.69
C LEU A 81 -4.96 1.77 12.53
N TYR A 82 -5.18 0.54 12.11
CA TYR A 82 -6.51 0.13 11.66
C TYR A 82 -7.07 -1.09 12.37
N ASP A 83 -6.23 -1.90 12.97
CA ASP A 83 -6.67 -3.18 13.49
C ASP A 83 -6.33 -3.24 14.97
N GLU A 84 -7.31 -2.98 15.77
CA GLU A 84 -7.10 -3.06 17.19
C GLU A 84 -7.09 -4.48 17.68
#